data_c41f13f4691e5becd095f5456a037582
#
_entry.id   c41f13f4691e5becd095f5456a037582
#
_cell.length_a   1.000
_cell.length_b   1.000
_cell.length_c   1.000
_cell.angle_alpha   90.00
_cell.angle_beta   90.00
_cell.angle_gamma   90.00
#
_symmetry.space_group_name_H-M   'P 1'
#
loop_
_entity.id
_entity.type
_entity.pdbx_description
1 polymer ?
#
loop_
_entity_poly.entity_id
_entity_poly.type
_entity_poly.pdbx_seq_one_letter_code
_entity_poly.pdbx_strand_id
1 'polypeptide(L)'
;MATGGGGGEGESAGAQGGGGGDGTRSCPSLGRRFFVAVHVGAGFHAPANEKVYRRAMKRACLAAAAVLREGSGSSLDAVAAAIRVLEDDPITNAGRGSSLTESGRVECDASIMDGSTGTYGTVGAVQGIKNPIEVALHLAKEQMMGPSLLGRIPPMFLVGDGAYKWAKDKGIDLVGSTSEENNWLVTKNAKAQWVKYSSLLASAKESVNRATASASESSSVQLEASGAEAEILNNVKEAKIFTRPIMEDDQDCVMDTVGVVCVDDYGNVASGASSGGITLKVTIRTRFFLYQSSALGGSKQQRDVSRHRCWVVTGSG
;
A
#
# COMPACT_ATOMS: atom_id res chain seq x y z
N MET A 1 -34.98 -69.16 -12.18
CA MET A 1 -36.09 -69.16 -13.14
C MET A 1 -35.75 -68.08 -14.14
N ALA A 2 -35.13 -68.39 -15.28
CA ALA A 2 -35.79 -68.75 -16.53
C ALA A 2 -36.60 -67.58 -17.08
N THR A 3 -36.47 -67.04 -18.24
CA THR A 3 -36.08 -67.40 -19.60
C THR A 3 -36.16 -66.17 -20.45
N GLY A 4 -35.39 -65.86 -21.34
CA GLY A 4 -35.28 -66.28 -22.74
C GLY A 4 -35.74 -65.07 -23.61
N GLY A 5 -35.17 -64.63 -24.63
CA GLY A 5 -34.67 -65.19 -25.82
C GLY A 5 -35.03 -64.24 -26.99
N GLY A 6 -34.19 -64.26 -27.99
CA GLY A 6 -34.46 -64.02 -29.44
C GLY A 6 -34.22 -62.60 -29.90
N GLY A 7 -33.31 -62.24 -30.79
CA GLY A 7 -32.88 -62.86 -32.03
C GLY A 7 -33.45 -62.10 -33.19
N GLY A 8 -32.63 -61.48 -34.05
CA GLY A 8 -33.07 -60.84 -35.30
C GLY A 8 -31.95 -60.09 -35.99
N GLU A 9 -31.21 -60.82 -36.84
CA GLU A 9 -30.26 -60.28 -37.83
C GLU A 9 -31.00 -59.56 -38.94
N GLY A 10 -30.40 -58.52 -39.52
CA GLY A 10 -30.85 -57.85 -40.69
C GLY A 10 -29.74 -57.00 -41.31
N GLU A 11 -28.96 -57.64 -42.20
CA GLU A 11 -28.07 -56.97 -43.15
C GLU A 11 -28.85 -56.08 -44.12
N SER A 12 -28.31 -54.90 -44.41
CA SER A 12 -28.11 -54.51 -45.83
C SER A 12 -27.46 -53.11 -45.96
N ALA A 13 -26.37 -53.17 -46.72
CA ALA A 13 -26.00 -52.28 -47.84
C ALA A 13 -25.77 -50.79 -47.61
N GLY A 14 -24.57 -50.40 -47.71
CA GLY A 14 -23.80 -49.34 -48.26
C GLY A 14 -24.45 -48.09 -48.88
N ALA A 15 -23.91 -46.92 -48.45
CA ALA A 15 -23.75 -45.76 -49.32
C ALA A 15 -22.55 -44.96 -48.83
N GLN A 16 -21.55 -44.85 -49.68
CA GLN A 16 -20.46 -43.90 -49.61
C GLN A 16 -21.02 -42.48 -49.87
N GLY A 17 -20.65 -41.53 -49.03
CA GLY A 17 -21.05 -40.12 -49.20
C GLY A 17 -20.15 -39.19 -48.46
N GLY A 18 -19.19 -38.58 -49.14
CA GLY A 18 -18.71 -37.21 -49.02
C GLY A 18 -18.16 -36.72 -47.68
N GLY A 19 -16.83 -36.56 -47.61
CA GLY A 19 -16.15 -35.81 -46.58
C GLY A 19 -16.67 -34.35 -46.49
N GLY A 20 -17.20 -34.01 -45.32
CA GLY A 20 -17.37 -32.68 -44.84
C GLY A 20 -16.51 -32.52 -43.64
N GLY A 21 -15.31 -31.99 -43.79
CA GLY A 21 -14.48 -31.58 -42.68
C GLY A 21 -15.21 -30.48 -41.90
N ASP A 22 -15.84 -30.89 -40.80
CA ASP A 22 -16.32 -29.96 -39.78
C ASP A 22 -15.08 -29.34 -39.10
N GLY A 23 -14.59 -28.27 -39.77
CA GLY A 23 -13.65 -27.35 -39.13
C GLY A 23 -14.37 -26.64 -38.01
N THR A 24 -14.44 -27.29 -36.88
CA THR A 24 -14.68 -26.57 -35.63
C THR A 24 -13.60 -25.52 -35.49
N ARG A 25 -13.88 -24.34 -36.06
CA ARG A 25 -13.15 -23.11 -35.73
C ARG A 25 -13.30 -22.98 -34.21
N SER A 26 -12.25 -23.41 -33.48
CA SER A 26 -12.09 -23.03 -32.13
C SER A 26 -12.22 -21.52 -32.09
N CYS A 27 -13.29 -21.01 -31.48
CA CYS A 27 -13.38 -19.60 -31.16
C CYS A 27 -12.06 -19.21 -30.51
N PRO A 28 -11.37 -18.16 -30.96
CA PRO A 28 -10.21 -17.66 -30.26
C PRO A 28 -10.68 -17.44 -28.83
N SER A 29 -10.00 -18.07 -27.88
CA SER A 29 -10.26 -17.89 -26.45
C SER A 29 -10.35 -16.38 -26.24
N LEU A 30 -11.53 -15.89 -25.85
CA LEU A 30 -11.64 -14.49 -25.45
C LEU A 30 -10.60 -14.29 -24.34
N GLY A 31 -9.51 -13.62 -24.67
CA GLY A 31 -8.41 -13.42 -23.74
C GLY A 31 -8.96 -12.81 -22.45
N ARG A 32 -8.47 -13.28 -21.32
CA ARG A 32 -8.87 -12.83 -20.00
C ARG A 32 -8.80 -11.31 -19.94
N ARG A 33 -9.92 -10.67 -19.61
CA ARG A 33 -10.00 -9.22 -19.46
C ARG A 33 -9.76 -8.88 -18.00
N PHE A 34 -8.77 -8.08 -17.74
CA PHE A 34 -8.49 -7.60 -16.39
C PHE A 34 -8.07 -6.13 -16.44
N PHE A 35 -8.11 -5.50 -15.26
CA PHE A 35 -7.69 -4.11 -15.10
C PHE A 35 -6.75 -3.99 -13.88
N VAL A 36 -5.67 -3.23 -14.05
CA VAL A 36 -4.72 -2.90 -13.00
C VAL A 36 -4.41 -1.41 -13.03
N ALA A 37 -4.59 -0.74 -11.92
CA ALA A 37 -4.16 0.64 -11.73
C ALA A 37 -3.20 0.74 -10.55
N VAL A 38 -2.12 1.49 -10.73
CA VAL A 38 -1.05 1.68 -9.74
C VAL A 38 -0.74 3.15 -9.59
N HIS A 39 -0.55 3.62 -8.35
CA HIS A 39 0.00 4.94 -8.05
C HIS A 39 1.19 4.85 -7.08
N VAL A 40 2.06 5.84 -7.10
CA VAL A 40 3.27 5.92 -6.26
C VAL A 40 3.32 7.18 -5.41
N GLY A 41 2.15 7.73 -5.11
CA GLY A 41 1.98 8.86 -4.21
C GLY A 41 1.28 10.06 -4.85
N ALA A 42 0.68 10.89 -3.99
CA ALA A 42 -0.13 12.05 -4.36
C ALA A 42 0.62 13.40 -4.18
N GLY A 43 1.88 13.37 -3.76
CA GLY A 43 2.68 14.56 -3.50
C GLY A 43 3.33 15.17 -4.76
N PHE A 44 4.20 16.13 -4.53
CA PHE A 44 5.05 16.69 -5.59
C PHE A 44 6.14 15.68 -5.97
N HIS A 45 6.24 15.38 -7.24
CA HIS A 45 7.30 14.55 -7.81
C HIS A 45 8.16 15.37 -8.75
N ALA A 46 9.44 15.51 -8.45
CA ALA A 46 10.37 16.21 -9.30
C ALA A 46 10.36 15.65 -10.74
N PRO A 47 10.25 16.48 -11.78
CA PRO A 47 10.22 16.03 -13.18
C PRO A 47 11.41 15.14 -13.56
N ALA A 48 12.58 15.38 -12.97
CA ALA A 48 13.77 14.57 -13.18
C ALA A 48 13.58 13.08 -12.81
N ASN A 49 12.73 12.78 -11.84
CA ASN A 49 12.44 11.43 -11.35
C ASN A 49 11.28 10.74 -12.08
N GLU A 50 10.62 11.42 -13.01
CA GLU A 50 9.45 10.88 -13.72
C GLU A 50 9.69 9.51 -14.35
N LYS A 51 10.82 9.36 -15.06
CA LYS A 51 11.17 8.10 -15.74
C LYS A 51 11.35 6.94 -14.75
N VAL A 52 11.87 7.23 -13.55
CA VAL A 52 12.10 6.22 -12.51
C VAL A 52 10.76 5.75 -11.93
N TYR A 53 9.87 6.70 -11.56
CA TYR A 53 8.52 6.37 -11.07
C TYR A 53 7.70 5.60 -12.11
N ARG A 54 7.72 6.03 -13.38
CA ARG A 54 7.04 5.31 -14.46
C ARG A 54 7.54 3.87 -14.60
N ARG A 55 8.84 3.64 -14.45
CA ARG A 55 9.43 2.30 -14.50
C ARG A 55 8.98 1.44 -13.31
N ALA A 56 8.94 2.00 -12.10
CA ALA A 56 8.44 1.30 -10.92
C ALA A 56 6.97 0.89 -11.08
N MET A 57 6.09 1.83 -11.44
CA MET A 57 4.68 1.56 -11.70
C MET A 57 4.47 0.51 -12.79
N LYS A 58 5.22 0.60 -13.90
CA LYS A 58 5.15 -0.41 -14.98
C LYS A 58 5.50 -1.81 -14.48
N ARG A 59 6.56 -1.95 -13.68
CA ARG A 59 6.94 -3.26 -13.10
C ARG A 59 5.85 -3.79 -12.18
N ALA A 60 5.27 -2.95 -11.33
CA ALA A 60 4.17 -3.31 -10.44
C ALA A 60 2.93 -3.76 -11.24
N CYS A 61 2.52 -3.01 -12.28
CA CYS A 61 1.43 -3.42 -13.16
C CYS A 61 1.70 -4.77 -13.85
N LEU A 62 2.94 -5.01 -14.31
CA LEU A 62 3.30 -6.28 -14.95
C LEU A 62 3.27 -7.45 -13.97
N ALA A 63 3.68 -7.24 -12.71
CA ALA A 63 3.59 -8.28 -11.68
C ALA A 63 2.14 -8.66 -11.38
N ALA A 64 1.24 -7.69 -11.20
CA ALA A 64 -0.20 -7.96 -11.06
C ALA A 64 -0.77 -8.67 -12.28
N ALA A 65 -0.44 -8.18 -13.49
CA ALA A 65 -0.90 -8.75 -14.74
C ALA A 65 -0.43 -10.21 -14.95
N ALA A 66 0.75 -10.57 -14.47
CA ALA A 66 1.23 -11.95 -14.51
C ALA A 66 0.32 -12.86 -13.69
N VAL A 67 0.01 -12.49 -12.44
CA VAL A 67 -0.89 -13.24 -11.55
C VAL A 67 -2.26 -13.45 -12.21
N LEU A 68 -2.84 -12.39 -12.79
CA LEU A 68 -4.17 -12.44 -13.39
C LEU A 68 -4.20 -13.24 -14.71
N ARG A 69 -3.13 -13.22 -15.52
CA ARG A 69 -3.02 -14.00 -16.77
C ARG A 69 -2.84 -15.49 -16.51
N GLU A 70 -2.01 -15.86 -15.56
CA GLU A 70 -1.77 -17.26 -15.23
C GLU A 70 -3.00 -17.94 -14.63
N GLY A 71 -3.94 -17.14 -14.07
CA GLY A 71 -5.15 -17.65 -13.44
C GLY A 71 -4.88 -18.46 -12.18
N SER A 72 -3.67 -18.33 -11.65
CA SER A 72 -3.23 -18.99 -10.43
C SER A 72 -3.54 -18.21 -9.16
N GLY A 73 -3.93 -16.91 -9.29
CA GLY A 73 -4.22 -16.03 -8.19
C GLY A 73 -5.46 -15.18 -8.43
N SER A 74 -5.98 -14.64 -7.33
CA SER A 74 -7.12 -13.72 -7.29
C SER A 74 -6.70 -12.28 -7.56
N SER A 75 -7.69 -11.38 -7.72
CA SER A 75 -7.45 -9.92 -7.71
C SER A 75 -6.69 -9.46 -6.47
N LEU A 76 -6.94 -10.10 -5.31
CA LEU A 76 -6.24 -9.84 -4.06
C LEU A 76 -4.75 -10.19 -4.15
N ASP A 77 -4.40 -11.36 -4.71
CA ASP A 77 -3.02 -11.78 -4.94
C ASP A 77 -2.30 -10.85 -5.91
N ALA A 78 -2.99 -10.40 -6.96
CA ALA A 78 -2.46 -9.46 -7.93
C ALA A 78 -2.12 -8.09 -7.29
N VAL A 79 -3.00 -7.58 -6.42
CA VAL A 79 -2.74 -6.35 -5.65
C VAL A 79 -1.49 -6.50 -4.79
N ALA A 80 -1.39 -7.59 -4.03
CA ALA A 80 -0.23 -7.84 -3.18
C ALA A 80 1.07 -7.95 -3.99
N ALA A 81 1.05 -8.68 -5.13
CA ALA A 81 2.20 -8.80 -6.01
C ALA A 81 2.70 -7.44 -6.54
N ALA A 82 1.77 -6.56 -6.92
CA ALA A 82 2.13 -5.22 -7.37
C ALA A 82 2.71 -4.34 -6.25
N ILE A 83 2.07 -4.34 -5.07
CA ILE A 83 2.54 -3.54 -3.93
C ILE A 83 3.91 -4.04 -3.45
N ARG A 84 4.17 -5.34 -3.42
CA ARG A 84 5.48 -5.91 -3.09
C ARG A 84 6.59 -5.36 -3.99
N VAL A 85 6.34 -5.23 -5.29
CA VAL A 85 7.29 -4.60 -6.22
C VAL A 85 7.57 -3.15 -5.86
N LEU A 86 6.56 -2.41 -5.39
CA LEU A 86 6.72 -1.03 -4.95
C LEU A 86 7.43 -0.93 -3.60
N GLU A 87 7.14 -1.83 -2.67
CA GLU A 87 7.83 -1.92 -1.37
C GLU A 87 9.32 -2.26 -1.50
N ASP A 88 9.70 -3.03 -2.51
CA ASP A 88 11.10 -3.37 -2.82
C ASP A 88 11.83 -2.25 -3.55
N ASP A 89 11.13 -1.29 -4.15
CA ASP A 89 11.74 -0.20 -4.91
C ASP A 89 12.15 0.97 -4.01
N PRO A 90 13.45 1.33 -3.96
CA PRO A 90 13.95 2.38 -3.08
C PRO A 90 13.45 3.80 -3.40
N ILE A 91 12.73 3.99 -4.52
CA ILE A 91 12.21 5.30 -4.92
C ILE A 91 10.84 5.61 -4.31
N THR A 92 10.16 4.61 -3.75
CA THR A 92 8.82 4.77 -3.16
C THR A 92 8.89 4.99 -1.65
N ASN A 93 7.83 5.58 -1.08
CA ASN A 93 7.67 5.69 0.37
C ASN A 93 6.85 4.50 0.91
N ALA A 94 7.32 3.28 0.66
CA ALA A 94 6.73 2.04 1.15
C ALA A 94 7.83 0.97 1.28
N GLY A 95 7.82 0.17 2.34
CA GLY A 95 8.86 -0.83 2.57
C GLY A 95 10.26 -0.21 2.55
N ARG A 96 11.07 -0.62 1.57
CA ARG A 96 12.40 -0.05 1.32
C ARG A 96 12.30 1.37 0.76
N GLY A 97 12.92 2.32 1.42
CA GLY A 97 12.87 3.74 1.02
C GLY A 97 11.86 4.55 1.81
N SER A 98 11.15 3.93 2.74
CA SER A 98 10.23 4.60 3.65
C SER A 98 10.88 5.75 4.41
N SER A 99 10.07 6.79 4.63
CA SER A 99 10.41 7.89 5.53
C SER A 99 10.71 7.37 6.93
N LEU A 100 11.77 7.91 7.56
CA LEU A 100 12.24 7.43 8.86
C LEU A 100 11.48 8.12 10.00
N THR A 101 11.30 7.38 11.10
CA THR A 101 10.82 7.89 12.38
C THR A 101 11.80 8.90 12.99
N GLU A 102 11.42 9.60 14.06
CA GLU A 102 12.35 10.44 14.83
C GLU A 102 13.59 9.66 15.28
N SER A 103 13.44 8.36 15.59
CA SER A 103 14.55 7.48 15.98
C SER A 103 15.39 6.95 14.82
N GLY A 104 15.10 7.36 13.58
CA GLY A 104 15.85 6.95 12.38
C GLY A 104 15.57 5.53 11.92
N ARG A 105 14.41 4.95 12.25
CA ARG A 105 13.97 3.59 11.88
C ARG A 105 12.89 3.63 10.83
N VAL A 106 12.78 2.55 10.05
CA VAL A 106 11.64 2.32 9.16
C VAL A 106 10.50 1.71 9.96
N GLU A 107 9.34 2.35 9.90
CA GLU A 107 8.04 1.81 10.31
C GLU A 107 7.08 1.93 9.16
N CYS A 108 6.39 0.85 8.83
CA CYS A 108 5.47 0.79 7.71
C CYS A 108 4.06 0.45 8.14
N ASP A 109 3.11 0.93 7.34
CA ASP A 109 1.71 0.56 7.40
C ASP A 109 1.33 -0.06 6.05
N ALA A 110 0.51 -1.11 6.05
CA ALA A 110 -0.03 -1.70 4.83
C ALA A 110 -1.46 -2.20 5.05
N SER A 111 -2.26 -2.14 4.01
CA SER A 111 -3.63 -2.66 4.03
C SER A 111 -4.02 -3.25 2.69
N ILE A 112 -4.92 -4.24 2.74
CA ILE A 112 -5.49 -4.86 1.55
C ILE A 112 -6.94 -5.24 1.82
N MET A 113 -7.78 -5.14 0.78
CA MET A 113 -9.20 -5.47 0.86
C MET A 113 -9.64 -6.21 -0.38
N ASP A 114 -10.42 -7.27 -0.19
CA ASP A 114 -11.17 -7.95 -1.24
C ASP A 114 -12.59 -7.39 -1.30
N GLY A 115 -12.96 -6.88 -2.46
CA GLY A 115 -14.28 -6.26 -2.66
C GLY A 115 -15.41 -7.27 -2.80
N SER A 116 -15.10 -8.53 -3.12
CA SER A 116 -16.11 -9.58 -3.30
C SER A 116 -16.62 -10.12 -1.97
N THR A 117 -15.72 -10.35 -1.04
CA THR A 117 -16.00 -10.90 0.30
C THR A 117 -16.07 -9.83 1.39
N GLY A 118 -15.54 -8.63 1.12
CA GLY A 118 -15.36 -7.58 2.12
C GLY A 118 -14.27 -7.90 3.15
N THR A 119 -13.47 -8.95 2.95
CA THR A 119 -12.36 -9.27 3.85
C THR A 119 -11.26 -8.24 3.76
N TYR A 120 -10.65 -7.95 4.89
CA TYR A 120 -9.71 -6.85 5.05
C TYR A 120 -8.54 -7.27 5.94
N GLY A 121 -7.33 -6.99 5.51
CA GLY A 121 -6.13 -7.21 6.31
C GLY A 121 -5.31 -5.93 6.41
N THR A 122 -4.81 -5.63 7.62
CA THR A 122 -4.03 -4.42 7.88
C THR A 122 -2.93 -4.66 8.88
N VAL A 123 -1.80 -4.01 8.65
CA VAL A 123 -0.73 -3.87 9.65
C VAL A 123 -0.35 -2.41 9.81
N GLY A 124 0.02 -2.04 11.03
CA GLY A 124 0.44 -0.69 11.35
C GLY A 124 1.70 -0.64 12.21
N ALA A 125 2.51 0.38 12.00
CA ALA A 125 3.75 0.64 12.75
C ALA A 125 4.68 -0.57 12.83
N VAL A 126 4.79 -1.35 11.73
CA VAL A 126 5.60 -2.57 11.72
C VAL A 126 7.05 -2.26 11.37
N GLN A 127 7.97 -2.86 12.12
CA GLN A 127 9.42 -2.80 11.90
C GLN A 127 9.95 -4.18 11.51
N GLY A 128 11.01 -4.24 10.71
CA GLY A 128 11.73 -5.48 10.41
C GLY A 128 10.96 -6.48 9.53
N ILE A 129 9.87 -6.08 8.92
CA ILE A 129 9.13 -6.86 7.92
C ILE A 129 9.54 -6.36 6.54
N LYS A 130 9.94 -7.28 5.65
CA LYS A 130 10.41 -6.92 4.31
C LYS A 130 9.29 -6.29 3.48
N ASN A 131 8.18 -6.99 3.41
CA ASN A 131 6.99 -6.59 2.67
C ASN A 131 5.75 -6.60 3.58
N PRO A 132 5.40 -5.47 4.19
CA PRO A 132 4.22 -5.35 5.06
C PRO A 132 2.92 -5.79 4.39
N ILE A 133 2.79 -5.63 3.08
CA ILE A 133 1.60 -6.05 2.33
C ILE A 133 1.36 -7.57 2.40
N GLU A 134 2.42 -8.39 2.52
CA GLU A 134 2.27 -9.84 2.66
C GLU A 134 1.57 -10.21 3.97
N VAL A 135 1.85 -9.48 5.05
CA VAL A 135 1.16 -9.68 6.33
C VAL A 135 -0.31 -9.31 6.21
N ALA A 136 -0.60 -8.18 5.58
CA ALA A 136 -1.98 -7.75 5.31
C ALA A 136 -2.74 -8.78 4.45
N LEU A 137 -2.10 -9.31 3.40
CA LEU A 137 -2.65 -10.37 2.55
C LEU A 137 -2.98 -11.64 3.35
N HIS A 138 -2.06 -12.10 4.19
CA HIS A 138 -2.28 -13.29 5.03
C HIS A 138 -3.45 -13.10 6.00
N LEU A 139 -3.56 -11.90 6.62
CA LEU A 139 -4.69 -11.57 7.49
C LEU A 139 -6.03 -11.62 6.74
N ALA A 140 -6.11 -11.03 5.55
CA ALA A 140 -7.31 -11.07 4.73
C ALA A 140 -7.67 -12.52 4.32
N LYS A 141 -6.68 -13.31 3.92
CA LYS A 141 -6.90 -14.74 3.57
C LYS A 141 -7.35 -15.59 4.75
N GLU A 142 -6.82 -15.35 5.95
CA GLU A 142 -7.29 -16.07 7.15
C GLU A 142 -8.76 -15.77 7.46
N GLN A 143 -9.20 -14.52 7.26
CA GLN A 143 -10.61 -14.18 7.41
C GLN A 143 -11.50 -14.93 6.42
N MET A 144 -11.05 -15.12 5.16
CA MET A 144 -11.80 -15.90 4.16
C MET A 144 -11.98 -17.37 4.58
N MET A 145 -11.03 -17.93 5.33
CA MET A 145 -11.12 -19.28 5.85
C MET A 145 -12.10 -19.41 7.03
N GLY A 146 -12.51 -18.29 7.64
CA GLY A 146 -13.41 -18.26 8.78
C GLY A 146 -12.73 -18.58 10.13
N PRO A 147 -13.51 -18.82 11.18
CA PRO A 147 -13.00 -19.07 12.53
C PRO A 147 -12.07 -20.29 12.60
N SER A 148 -10.97 -20.15 13.32
CA SER A 148 -10.02 -21.23 13.59
C SER A 148 -10.47 -22.10 14.79
N LEU A 149 -9.58 -22.96 15.31
CA LEU A 149 -9.85 -23.87 16.43
C LEU A 149 -10.52 -23.12 17.60
N LEU A 150 -11.51 -23.76 18.20
CA LEU A 150 -12.34 -23.22 19.30
C LEU A 150 -13.13 -21.97 18.92
N GLY A 151 -13.40 -21.74 17.64
CA GLY A 151 -14.17 -20.57 17.19
C GLY A 151 -13.39 -19.24 17.27
N ARG A 152 -12.06 -19.27 17.33
CA ARG A 152 -11.24 -18.07 17.36
C ARG A 152 -11.39 -17.29 16.06
N ILE A 153 -11.76 -16.03 16.17
CA ILE A 153 -11.87 -15.10 15.04
C ILE A 153 -10.46 -14.68 14.61
N PRO A 154 -10.10 -14.81 13.31
CA PRO A 154 -8.83 -14.32 12.80
C PRO A 154 -8.68 -12.82 13.00
N PRO A 155 -7.49 -12.31 13.35
CA PRO A 155 -7.25 -10.87 13.42
C PRO A 155 -7.36 -10.24 12.04
N MET A 156 -7.93 -9.03 11.96
CA MET A 156 -7.94 -8.22 10.74
C MET A 156 -6.90 -7.09 10.78
N PHE A 157 -6.40 -6.77 11.95
CA PHE A 157 -5.44 -5.69 12.17
C PHE A 157 -4.43 -6.06 13.24
N LEU A 158 -3.15 -5.97 12.90
CA LEU A 158 -2.03 -6.18 13.82
C LEU A 158 -1.09 -4.98 13.79
N VAL A 159 -0.42 -4.69 14.91
CA VAL A 159 0.48 -3.55 15.05
C VAL A 159 1.82 -3.92 15.69
N GLY A 160 2.87 -3.18 15.34
CA GLY A 160 4.18 -3.19 15.99
C GLY A 160 4.75 -4.60 16.19
N ASP A 161 5.29 -4.86 17.38
CA ASP A 161 5.91 -6.15 17.73
C ASP A 161 4.95 -7.34 17.65
N GLY A 162 3.67 -7.12 17.89
CA GLY A 162 2.65 -8.17 17.74
C GLY A 162 2.54 -8.65 16.31
N ALA A 163 2.51 -7.71 15.36
CA ALA A 163 2.51 -8.02 13.93
C ALA A 163 3.81 -8.71 13.50
N TYR A 164 4.97 -8.26 13.99
CA TYR A 164 6.26 -8.89 13.70
C TYR A 164 6.32 -10.36 14.17
N LYS A 165 5.91 -10.64 15.41
CA LYS A 165 5.87 -12.01 15.96
C LYS A 165 4.94 -12.90 15.16
N TRP A 166 3.75 -12.39 14.86
CA TRP A 166 2.76 -13.13 14.06
C TRP A 166 3.28 -13.42 12.64
N ALA A 167 3.92 -12.45 11.98
CA ALA A 167 4.53 -12.62 10.67
C ALA A 167 5.63 -13.70 10.69
N LYS A 168 6.46 -13.69 11.74
CA LYS A 168 7.49 -14.71 11.96
C LYS A 168 6.89 -16.10 12.10
N ASP A 169 5.83 -16.25 12.88
CA ASP A 169 5.15 -17.55 13.11
C ASP A 169 4.48 -18.06 11.82
N LYS A 170 4.12 -17.16 10.90
CA LYS A 170 3.57 -17.51 9.57
C LYS A 170 4.64 -17.74 8.50
N GLY A 171 5.92 -17.57 8.82
CA GLY A 171 7.01 -17.77 7.86
C GLY A 171 7.10 -16.66 6.80
N ILE A 172 6.56 -15.48 7.09
CA ILE A 172 6.68 -14.31 6.20
C ILE A 172 8.10 -13.76 6.27
N ASP A 173 8.63 -13.30 5.13
CA ASP A 173 9.98 -12.77 5.01
C ASP A 173 10.23 -11.58 5.94
N LEU A 174 11.18 -11.74 6.83
CA LEU A 174 11.63 -10.70 7.75
C LEU A 174 13.00 -10.18 7.30
N VAL A 175 13.19 -8.89 7.48
CA VAL A 175 14.54 -8.31 7.45
C VAL A 175 15.09 -8.51 8.86
N GLY A 176 16.19 -9.23 9.00
CA GLY A 176 16.70 -9.65 10.31
C GLY A 176 16.88 -8.50 11.29
N SER A 177 16.84 -8.84 12.57
CA SER A 177 16.93 -7.86 13.67
C SER A 177 18.35 -7.34 13.93
N THR A 178 19.36 -7.79 13.17
CA THR A 178 20.72 -7.27 13.29
C THR A 178 20.83 -5.89 12.64
N SER A 179 21.65 -5.02 13.19
CA SER A 179 21.82 -3.62 12.76
C SER A 179 22.21 -3.49 11.28
N GLU A 180 22.82 -4.51 10.67
CA GLU A 180 23.21 -4.52 9.26
C GLU A 180 22.05 -4.89 8.32
N GLU A 181 21.16 -5.77 8.72
CA GLU A 181 20.01 -6.22 7.93
C GLU A 181 18.86 -5.20 7.95
N ASN A 182 18.68 -4.45 9.04
CA ASN A 182 17.82 -3.27 9.07
C ASN A 182 18.29 -2.17 8.09
N ASN A 183 19.56 -2.22 7.67
CA ASN A 183 20.13 -1.29 6.72
C ASN A 183 19.56 -1.47 5.29
N TRP A 184 18.98 -2.65 4.95
CA TRP A 184 18.38 -2.86 3.64
C TRP A 184 17.12 -2.01 3.41
N LEU A 185 16.30 -1.82 4.42
CA LEU A 185 15.09 -0.98 4.34
C LEU A 185 15.46 0.52 4.28
N VAL A 186 16.55 0.92 4.92
CA VAL A 186 16.98 2.33 4.99
C VAL A 186 17.81 2.69 3.76
N THR A 187 17.25 3.51 2.88
CA THR A 187 17.97 4.02 1.71
C THR A 187 18.85 5.23 2.06
N LYS A 188 19.85 5.50 1.21
CA LYS A 188 20.70 6.70 1.34
C LYS A 188 19.85 7.99 1.31
N ASN A 189 18.84 8.04 0.43
CA ASN A 189 17.96 9.18 0.31
C ASN A 189 17.10 9.39 1.57
N ALA A 190 16.46 8.33 2.09
CA ALA A 190 15.68 8.40 3.32
C ALA A 190 16.55 8.85 4.51
N LYS A 191 17.81 8.38 4.59
CA LYS A 191 18.76 8.79 5.62
C LYS A 191 19.17 10.26 5.46
N ALA A 192 19.44 10.73 4.26
CA ALA A 192 19.77 12.13 4.00
C ALA A 192 18.62 13.08 4.37
N GLN A 193 17.39 12.72 3.98
CA GLN A 193 16.19 13.47 4.37
C GLN A 193 16.01 13.50 5.91
N TRP A 194 16.19 12.36 6.57
CA TRP A 194 16.10 12.28 8.02
C TRP A 194 17.11 13.22 8.71
N VAL A 195 18.37 13.24 8.27
CA VAL A 195 19.40 14.14 8.82
C VAL A 195 19.01 15.60 8.61
N LYS A 196 18.57 15.97 7.39
CA LYS A 196 18.13 17.31 7.05
C LYS A 196 17.00 17.79 7.95
N TYR A 197 15.90 17.03 8.02
CA TYR A 197 14.73 17.42 8.80
C TYR A 197 14.95 17.35 10.32
N SER A 198 15.77 16.41 10.82
CA SER A 198 16.18 16.37 12.23
C SER A 198 16.96 17.62 12.62
N SER A 199 17.87 18.09 11.78
CA SER A 199 18.63 19.32 12.01
C SER A 199 17.71 20.56 12.02
N LEU A 200 16.77 20.65 11.05
CA LEU A 200 15.80 21.73 11.00
C LEU A 200 14.89 21.75 12.24
N LEU A 201 14.44 20.59 12.69
CA LEU A 201 13.62 20.45 13.89
C LEU A 201 14.38 20.87 15.15
N ALA A 202 15.66 20.48 15.28
CA ALA A 202 16.51 20.88 16.39
C ALA A 202 16.67 22.40 16.44
N SER A 203 16.99 23.03 15.32
CA SER A 203 17.14 24.49 15.21
C SER A 203 15.83 25.24 15.54
N ALA A 204 14.68 24.69 15.12
CA ALA A 204 13.38 25.26 15.45
C ALA A 204 13.08 25.17 16.94
N LYS A 205 13.37 24.03 17.59
CA LYS A 205 13.23 23.84 19.06
C LYS A 205 14.10 24.82 19.84
N GLU A 206 15.36 25.03 19.43
CA GLU A 206 16.25 26.01 20.04
C GLU A 206 15.72 27.44 19.92
N SER A 207 15.18 27.80 18.77
CA SER A 207 14.60 29.14 18.55
C SER A 207 13.38 29.38 19.43
N VAL A 208 12.50 28.39 19.61
CA VAL A 208 11.36 28.46 20.53
C VAL A 208 11.82 28.59 21.98
N ASN A 209 12.78 27.75 22.42
CA ASN A 209 13.31 27.81 23.78
C ASN A 209 13.97 29.16 24.10
N ARG A 210 14.67 29.75 23.13
CA ARG A 210 15.27 31.09 23.30
C ARG A 210 14.21 32.19 23.42
N ALA A 211 13.14 32.11 22.63
CA ALA A 211 12.04 33.06 22.68
C ALA A 211 11.28 32.95 24.03
N THR A 212 11.06 31.76 24.54
CA THR A 212 10.41 31.55 25.86
C THR A 212 11.30 31.99 27.01
N ALA A 213 12.62 31.79 26.94
CA ALA A 213 13.56 32.27 27.96
C ALA A 213 13.59 33.80 28.02
N SER A 214 13.64 34.47 26.87
CA SER A 214 13.62 35.94 26.82
C SER A 214 12.29 36.58 27.30
N ALA A 215 11.17 35.87 27.10
CA ALA A 215 9.86 36.28 27.62
C ALA A 215 9.77 36.14 29.16
N SER A 216 10.43 35.16 29.75
CA SER A 216 10.46 34.97 31.21
C SER A 216 11.36 35.98 31.93
N GLU A 217 12.42 36.50 31.29
CA GLU A 217 13.29 37.51 31.88
C GLU A 217 12.64 38.90 31.89
N SER A 218 11.72 39.20 30.93
CA SER A 218 11.00 40.47 30.89
C SER A 218 9.79 40.54 31.82
N SER A 219 9.40 39.45 32.49
CA SER A 219 8.22 39.37 33.40
C SER A 219 8.52 39.63 34.87
N SER A 220 9.71 40.11 35.24
CA SER A 220 10.03 40.43 36.65
C SER A 220 9.51 41.79 37.13
N VAL A 221 8.63 42.46 36.38
CA VAL A 221 7.96 43.71 36.78
C VAL A 221 6.46 43.47 36.90
N GLN A 222 6.02 43.33 38.17
CA GLN A 222 4.66 43.44 38.71
C GLN A 222 3.51 42.76 37.94
N LEU A 223 3.06 41.64 38.50
CA LEU A 223 1.79 40.97 38.19
C LEU A 223 0.65 41.57 39.02
N GLU A 224 -0.27 42.27 38.36
CA GLU A 224 -1.66 42.32 38.80
C GLU A 224 -2.45 41.29 37.99
N ALA A 225 -3.11 40.38 38.74
CA ALA A 225 -3.83 39.23 38.24
C ALA A 225 -5.12 39.66 37.55
N SER A 226 -5.20 39.54 36.23
CA SER A 226 -6.42 39.13 35.47
C SER A 226 -6.16 39.22 33.97
N GLY A 227 -6.18 38.14 33.28
CA GLY A 227 -6.19 38.11 31.80
C GLY A 227 -5.02 37.42 31.08
N ALA A 228 -4.00 36.93 31.79
CA ALA A 228 -2.74 36.48 31.21
C ALA A 228 -2.82 35.13 30.39
N GLU A 229 -3.81 34.28 30.59
CA GLU A 229 -3.91 33.02 29.84
C GLU A 229 -4.35 33.22 28.38
N ALA A 230 -5.14 34.25 28.09
CA ALA A 230 -5.60 34.55 26.75
C ALA A 230 -4.52 35.21 25.86
N GLU A 231 -3.63 36.05 26.48
CA GLU A 231 -2.52 36.71 25.76
C GLU A 231 -1.37 35.74 25.41
N ILE A 232 -1.07 34.78 26.30
CA ILE A 232 -0.04 33.75 26.03
C ILE A 232 -0.51 32.88 24.85
N LEU A 233 -1.80 32.55 24.77
CA LEU A 233 -2.35 31.73 23.69
C LEU A 233 -2.41 32.52 22.35
N ASN A 234 -2.58 33.84 22.38
CA ASN A 234 -2.57 34.68 21.19
C ASN A 234 -1.15 34.97 20.70
N ASN A 235 -0.17 35.18 21.59
CA ASN A 235 1.23 35.35 21.20
C ASN A 235 1.84 34.06 20.64
N VAL A 236 1.38 32.86 21.04
CA VAL A 236 1.72 31.58 20.39
C VAL A 236 1.05 31.45 19.03
N LYS A 237 -0.11 32.09 18.80
CA LYS A 237 -0.76 32.13 17.47
C LYS A 237 -0.13 33.16 16.53
N GLU A 238 0.47 34.22 17.05
CA GLU A 238 1.19 35.26 16.27
C GLU A 238 2.69 34.93 16.10
N ALA A 239 3.28 34.01 16.87
CA ALA A 239 4.49 33.32 16.46
C ALA A 239 4.12 32.65 15.12
N LYS A 240 4.22 33.42 14.04
CA LYS A 240 4.08 32.96 12.67
C LYS A 240 4.75 31.61 12.63
N ILE A 241 3.94 30.54 12.63
CA ILE A 241 4.38 29.23 12.23
C ILE A 241 5.15 29.53 10.97
N PHE A 242 6.45 29.35 11.04
CA PHE A 242 7.36 29.61 9.94
C PHE A 242 7.03 28.56 8.88
N THR A 243 5.89 28.77 8.21
CA THR A 243 5.66 28.21 6.90
C THR A 243 6.63 28.92 5.98
N ARG A 244 7.89 28.53 6.08
CA ARG A 244 8.84 28.83 5.02
C ARG A 244 8.16 28.37 3.74
N PRO A 245 7.96 29.24 2.74
CA PRO A 245 7.50 28.76 1.44
C PRO A 245 8.44 27.62 1.09
N ILE A 246 7.89 26.47 0.69
CA ILE A 246 8.67 25.40 0.11
C ILE A 246 9.45 26.07 -1.00
N MET A 247 10.76 26.27 -0.77
CA MET A 247 11.62 26.88 -1.78
C MET A 247 11.51 26.00 -3.01
N GLU A 248 11.25 26.57 -4.17
CA GLU A 248 11.11 25.87 -5.46
C GLU A 248 12.37 25.05 -5.83
N ASP A 249 13.47 25.25 -5.10
CA ASP A 249 14.74 24.55 -5.25
C ASP A 249 14.87 23.30 -4.34
N ASP A 250 13.87 23.03 -3.49
CA ASP A 250 13.82 21.78 -2.72
C ASP A 250 13.35 20.66 -3.64
N GLN A 251 14.30 20.01 -4.32
CA GLN A 251 14.11 18.76 -5.07
C GLN A 251 13.68 17.58 -4.15
N ASP A 252 13.38 17.86 -2.90
CA ASP A 252 12.92 16.90 -1.92
C ASP A 252 11.46 16.59 -2.18
N CYS A 253 11.28 15.52 -2.90
CA CYS A 253 10.00 14.88 -3.12
C CYS A 253 9.36 14.56 -1.76
N VAL A 254 8.22 15.17 -1.46
CA VAL A 254 7.34 14.68 -0.39
C VAL A 254 6.78 13.37 -0.89
N MET A 255 7.40 12.26 -0.48
CA MET A 255 6.97 10.92 -0.87
C MET A 255 5.70 10.56 -0.11
N ASP A 256 4.76 9.98 -0.84
CA ASP A 256 3.45 9.61 -0.32
C ASP A 256 3.19 8.10 -0.53
N THR A 257 2.07 7.64 0.00
CA THR A 257 1.58 6.27 -0.01
C THR A 257 1.50 5.66 -1.40
N VAL A 258 1.93 4.42 -1.58
CA VAL A 258 1.67 3.65 -2.81
C VAL A 258 0.33 2.93 -2.74
N GLY A 259 -0.33 2.72 -3.87
CA GLY A 259 -1.60 2.01 -3.91
C GLY A 259 -1.84 1.31 -5.24
N VAL A 260 -2.67 0.27 -5.17
CA VAL A 260 -3.02 -0.59 -6.30
C VAL A 260 -4.49 -0.96 -6.25
N VAL A 261 -5.13 -0.98 -7.41
CA VAL A 261 -6.47 -1.54 -7.63
C VAL A 261 -6.38 -2.56 -8.77
N CYS A 262 -6.96 -3.73 -8.55
CA CYS A 262 -7.07 -4.78 -9.57
C CYS A 262 -8.52 -5.20 -9.75
N VAL A 263 -8.89 -5.52 -10.99
CA VAL A 263 -10.14 -6.19 -11.34
C VAL A 263 -9.78 -7.43 -12.17
N ASP A 264 -10.23 -8.60 -11.77
CA ASP A 264 -9.98 -9.85 -12.49
C ASP A 264 -10.99 -10.07 -13.63
N ASP A 265 -10.86 -11.17 -14.33
CA ASP A 265 -11.72 -11.55 -15.47
C ASP A 265 -13.16 -11.94 -15.04
N TYR A 266 -13.40 -12.17 -13.75
CA TYR A 266 -14.74 -12.40 -13.18
C TYR A 266 -15.40 -11.10 -12.69
N GLY A 267 -14.69 -9.97 -12.73
CA GLY A 267 -15.17 -8.68 -12.23
C GLY A 267 -14.93 -8.48 -10.72
N ASN A 268 -14.20 -9.38 -10.06
CA ASN A 268 -13.84 -9.19 -8.64
C ASN A 268 -12.81 -8.08 -8.50
N VAL A 269 -13.09 -7.16 -7.59
CA VAL A 269 -12.25 -5.99 -7.32
C VAL A 269 -11.46 -6.21 -6.04
N ALA A 270 -10.19 -5.92 -6.07
CA ALA A 270 -9.38 -5.80 -4.86
C ALA A 270 -8.55 -4.51 -4.87
N SER A 271 -8.22 -4.00 -3.70
CA SER A 271 -7.38 -2.82 -3.54
C SER A 271 -6.43 -2.97 -2.36
N GLY A 272 -5.31 -2.27 -2.43
CA GLY A 272 -4.33 -2.26 -1.34
C GLY A 272 -3.47 -1.01 -1.37
N ALA A 273 -2.84 -0.71 -0.24
CA ALA A 273 -1.88 0.37 -0.09
C ALA A 273 -0.76 -0.02 0.87
N SER A 274 0.38 0.65 0.72
CA SER A 274 1.50 0.56 1.65
C SER A 274 2.18 1.92 1.79
N SER A 275 2.71 2.22 2.97
CA SER A 275 3.32 3.50 3.25
C SER A 275 4.36 3.43 4.36
N GLY A 276 5.43 4.22 4.20
CA GLY A 276 6.35 4.56 5.27
C GLY A 276 5.89 5.76 6.12
N GLY A 277 4.73 6.33 5.84
CA GLY A 277 4.21 7.51 6.56
C GLY A 277 5.04 8.78 6.32
N ILE A 278 4.97 9.71 7.27
CA ILE A 278 5.68 11.01 7.19
C ILE A 278 7.07 10.93 7.80
N THR A 279 7.98 11.77 7.31
CA THR A 279 9.33 11.93 7.88
C THR A 279 9.26 12.42 9.34
N LEU A 280 10.15 11.92 10.21
CA LEU A 280 10.21 12.22 11.64
C LEU A 280 8.91 11.93 12.40
N LYS A 281 8.10 10.96 11.92
CA LYS A 281 6.95 10.51 12.71
C LYS A 281 7.40 9.97 14.06
N VAL A 282 6.59 10.20 15.09
CA VAL A 282 6.80 9.59 16.41
C VAL A 282 6.63 8.08 16.26
N THR A 283 7.55 7.31 16.83
CA THR A 283 7.50 5.85 16.86
C THR A 283 6.15 5.36 17.39
N ILE A 284 5.55 4.36 16.74
CA ILE A 284 4.22 3.78 17.06
C ILE A 284 3.05 4.75 16.75
N ARG A 285 3.27 5.81 15.98
CA ARG A 285 2.18 6.67 15.52
C ARG A 285 1.64 6.17 14.18
N THR A 286 0.58 5.38 14.22
CA THR A 286 -0.18 4.98 13.03
C THR A 286 -1.06 6.14 12.58
N ARG A 287 -0.84 6.70 11.39
CA ARG A 287 -1.86 7.45 10.69
C ARG A 287 -2.74 6.43 9.98
N PHE A 288 -3.87 6.14 10.55
CA PHE A 288 -4.83 5.21 9.95
C PHE A 288 -5.26 5.70 8.57
N PHE A 289 -5.06 4.86 7.55
CA PHE A 289 -5.55 5.08 6.19
C PHE A 289 -7.04 4.77 6.10
N LEU A 290 -7.88 5.57 6.76
CA LEU A 290 -9.34 5.53 6.57
C LEU A 290 -9.76 5.98 5.15
N TYR A 291 -8.82 6.40 4.32
CA TYR A 291 -9.11 6.95 3.00
C TYR A 291 -9.40 5.91 1.92
N GLN A 292 -9.06 4.64 2.14
CA GLN A 292 -9.18 3.62 1.10
C GLN A 292 -10.56 2.99 0.97
N SER A 293 -11.31 2.90 2.05
CA SER A 293 -12.65 2.32 2.03
C SER A 293 -13.73 3.24 1.41
N SER A 294 -13.51 4.55 1.36
CA SER A 294 -14.44 5.49 0.75
C SER A 294 -14.32 5.61 -0.78
N ALA A 295 -13.25 5.13 -1.38
CA ALA A 295 -13.06 5.15 -2.84
C ALA A 295 -13.85 4.04 -3.57
N LEU A 296 -14.31 3.01 -2.86
CA LEU A 296 -15.11 1.91 -3.42
C LEU A 296 -16.62 2.11 -3.22
N GLY A 297 -17.03 3.02 -2.34
CA GLY A 297 -18.43 3.43 -2.14
C GLY A 297 -18.73 4.66 -2.98
N GLY A 298 -19.44 4.48 -4.11
CA GLY A 298 -19.72 5.52 -5.07
C GLY A 298 -20.30 6.81 -4.49
N SER A 299 -19.54 7.89 -4.56
CA SER A 299 -20.07 9.23 -4.72
C SER A 299 -19.17 9.99 -5.70
N LYS A 300 -19.79 10.40 -6.80
CA LYS A 300 -19.27 11.29 -7.81
C LYS A 300 -18.83 12.60 -7.16
N GLN A 301 -17.57 12.73 -6.83
CA GLN A 301 -16.94 14.01 -6.65
C GLN A 301 -15.70 14.05 -7.53
N GLN A 302 -15.90 14.59 -8.70
CA GLN A 302 -14.89 14.89 -9.69
C GLN A 302 -13.92 15.90 -9.07
N ARG A 303 -12.84 15.42 -8.46
CA ARG A 303 -11.69 16.25 -8.09
C ARG A 303 -10.66 16.11 -9.18
N ASP A 304 -10.11 17.25 -9.53
CA ASP A 304 -9.08 17.46 -10.54
C ASP A 304 -7.98 16.37 -10.50
N VAL A 305 -8.03 15.44 -11.46
CA VAL A 305 -7.13 14.28 -11.57
C VAL A 305 -5.75 14.68 -12.11
N SER A 306 -5.54 15.96 -12.41
CA SER A 306 -4.33 16.46 -13.09
C SER A 306 -3.04 16.35 -12.28
N ARG A 307 -3.10 16.08 -10.96
CA ARG A 307 -1.93 16.01 -10.08
C ARG A 307 -1.57 14.59 -9.62
N HIS A 308 -2.34 13.57 -9.98
CA HIS A 308 -2.10 12.20 -9.57
C HIS A 308 -1.51 11.39 -10.74
N ARG A 309 -0.29 10.89 -10.57
CA ARG A 309 0.32 10.01 -11.56
C ARG A 309 -0.17 8.59 -11.34
N CYS A 310 -1.08 8.16 -12.17
CA CYS A 310 -1.63 6.81 -12.19
C CYS A 310 -1.21 6.09 -13.47
N TRP A 311 -0.83 4.82 -13.36
CA TRP A 311 -0.65 3.91 -14.48
C TRP A 311 -1.78 2.91 -14.53
N VAL A 312 -2.37 2.76 -15.71
CA VAL A 312 -3.45 1.82 -15.98
C VAL A 312 -2.96 0.82 -17.00
N VAL A 313 -3.11 -0.45 -16.71
CA VAL A 313 -2.89 -1.53 -17.67
C VAL A 313 -4.19 -2.31 -17.80
N THR A 314 -4.74 -2.35 -19.00
CA THR A 314 -5.84 -3.24 -19.36
C THR A 314 -5.27 -4.38 -20.18
N GLY A 315 -5.62 -5.63 -19.85
CA GLY A 315 -5.29 -6.81 -20.66
C GLY A 315 -6.50 -7.24 -21.45
N SER A 316 -6.36 -7.26 -22.78
CA SER A 316 -7.15 -8.12 -23.65
C SER A 316 -6.12 -9.01 -24.34
N GLY A 317 -6.08 -10.26 -23.94
CA GLY A 317 -5.23 -11.28 -24.55
C GLY A 317 -5.75 -11.70 -25.89
#